data_68a80be74f520f64f4544214d285e138
#
_entry.id   68a80be74f520f64f4544214d285e138
#
_cell.length_a   1.000
_cell.length_b   1.000
_cell.length_c   1.000
_cell.angle_alpha   90.00
_cell.angle_beta   90.00
_cell.angle_gamma   90.00
#
_symmetry.space_group_name_H-M   'P 1'
#
loop_
_entity.id
_entity.type
_entity.pdbx_description
1 polymer ?
#
loop_
_entity_poly.entity_id
_entity_poly.type
_entity_poly.pdbx_seq_one_letter_code
_entity_poly.pdbx_strand_id
1 'polypeptide(L)'
;MSTDMFFESVPDRFVDAKLDRWKFDASQEVIPIIVPRNYLNLYNFGFAQSRNLPKISEGLVGMVNLDIRLMGNGQVKVMKGNIVGFSDRLNTILVPETFVDWANKVYGTGQQTEPSRLIVEVHNPADERIARFLKEKGYETEGDKADAGKTAWFLKLIVGIVMSVGLIISILS
;
A
#
# COMPACT_ATOMS: atom_id res chain seq x y z
N MET A 1 20.06 -3.78 -11.61
CA MET A 1 19.84 -3.22 -10.27
C MET A 1 19.04 -4.22 -9.50
N SER A 2 19.49 -4.71 -8.36
CA SER A 2 18.75 -5.61 -7.47
C SER A 2 18.35 -4.83 -6.24
N THR A 3 17.14 -5.03 -5.76
CA THR A 3 16.67 -4.45 -4.52
C THR A 3 15.91 -5.50 -3.72
N ASP A 4 16.01 -5.45 -2.41
CA ASP A 4 15.23 -6.31 -1.54
C ASP A 4 13.82 -5.74 -1.44
N MET A 5 12.83 -6.60 -1.62
CA MET A 5 11.41 -6.25 -1.56
C MET A 5 10.72 -7.07 -0.49
N PHE A 6 9.92 -6.41 0.30
CA PHE A 6 9.06 -7.07 1.28
C PHE A 6 7.68 -7.28 0.66
N PHE A 7 7.26 -8.54 0.63
CA PHE A 7 5.93 -8.94 0.20
C PHE A 7 5.09 -9.27 1.42
N GLU A 8 3.86 -8.83 1.41
CA GLU A 8 2.88 -9.17 2.43
C GLU A 8 1.69 -9.89 1.79
N SER A 9 1.01 -10.70 2.55
CA SER A 9 -0.27 -11.28 2.17
C SER A 9 -1.35 -10.82 3.13
N VAL A 10 -2.54 -10.66 2.59
CA VAL A 10 -3.75 -10.36 3.36
C VAL A 10 -4.88 -11.22 2.83
N PRO A 11 -5.86 -11.59 3.65
CA PRO A 11 -7.05 -12.27 3.17
C PRO A 11 -7.72 -11.49 2.03
N ASP A 12 -8.17 -12.20 0.99
CA ASP A 12 -8.71 -11.64 -0.24
C ASP A 12 -9.80 -10.58 0.00
N ARG A 13 -10.58 -10.71 1.08
CA ARG A 13 -11.62 -9.73 1.46
C ARG A 13 -11.09 -8.33 1.76
N PHE A 14 -9.80 -8.18 2.04
CA PHE A 14 -9.17 -6.88 2.30
C PHE A 14 -8.53 -6.28 1.06
N VAL A 15 -8.44 -7.05 -0.02
CA VAL A 15 -7.87 -6.60 -1.29
C VAL A 15 -8.91 -5.79 -2.05
N ASP A 16 -8.59 -4.56 -2.39
CA ASP A 16 -9.46 -3.61 -3.09
C ASP A 16 -9.24 -3.58 -4.61
N ALA A 17 -8.45 -4.52 -5.13
CA ALA A 17 -8.21 -4.70 -6.57
C ALA A 17 -9.06 -5.84 -7.14
N LYS A 18 -9.16 -5.90 -8.49
CA LYS A 18 -9.84 -7.02 -9.17
C LYS A 18 -9.05 -8.31 -8.99
N LEU A 19 -9.74 -9.36 -8.55
CA LEU A 19 -9.13 -10.65 -8.21
C LEU A 19 -9.10 -11.65 -9.36
N ASP A 20 -9.50 -11.28 -10.58
CA ASP A 20 -9.61 -12.21 -11.73
C ASP A 20 -8.28 -12.92 -12.04
N ARG A 21 -7.16 -12.24 -11.81
CA ARG A 21 -5.79 -12.75 -12.02
C ARG A 21 -5.02 -12.91 -10.71
N TRP A 22 -5.71 -12.87 -9.56
CA TRP A 22 -5.13 -12.96 -8.22
C TRP A 22 -5.02 -14.40 -7.72
N LYS A 23 -4.52 -15.31 -8.57
CA LYS A 23 -4.32 -16.70 -8.20
C LYS A 23 -2.88 -17.08 -8.47
N PHE A 24 -2.24 -17.66 -7.46
CA PHE A 24 -0.90 -18.21 -7.60
C PHE A 24 -0.98 -19.69 -7.93
N ASP A 25 -0.21 -20.09 -8.94
CA ASP A 25 0.00 -21.47 -9.33
C ASP A 25 1.52 -21.70 -9.47
N ALA A 26 2.07 -22.53 -8.61
CA ALA A 26 3.50 -22.82 -8.60
C ALA A 26 4.02 -23.44 -9.91
N SER A 27 3.16 -24.05 -10.70
CA SER A 27 3.52 -24.65 -12.01
C SER A 27 3.74 -23.59 -13.09
N GLN A 28 3.10 -22.42 -12.97
CA GLN A 28 3.21 -21.34 -13.97
C GLN A 28 4.41 -20.42 -13.73
N GLU A 29 5.04 -20.52 -12.56
CA GLU A 29 6.20 -19.71 -12.15
C GLU A 29 5.98 -18.19 -12.25
N VAL A 30 4.71 -17.77 -12.17
CA VAL A 30 4.31 -16.36 -12.20
C VAL A 30 3.64 -16.00 -10.88
N ILE A 31 4.13 -14.92 -10.27
CA ILE A 31 3.62 -14.37 -9.00
C ILE A 31 2.75 -13.17 -9.34
N PRO A 32 1.44 -13.20 -9.10
CA PRO A 32 0.61 -12.02 -9.22
C PRO A 32 0.90 -11.05 -8.07
N ILE A 33 1.03 -9.77 -8.40
CA ILE A 33 1.44 -8.72 -7.48
C ILE A 33 0.43 -7.58 -7.53
N ILE A 34 0.02 -7.08 -6.38
CA ILE A 34 -0.70 -5.82 -6.24
C ILE A 34 0.23 -4.81 -5.59
N VAL A 35 0.30 -3.63 -6.17
CA VAL A 35 1.22 -2.57 -5.75
C VAL A 35 0.41 -1.38 -5.20
N PRO A 36 0.87 -0.69 -4.16
CA PRO A 36 0.25 0.56 -3.74
C PRO A 36 0.18 1.57 -4.89
N ARG A 37 -0.97 2.22 -5.09
CA ARG A 37 -1.16 3.20 -6.17
C ARG A 37 -0.22 4.39 -6.05
N ASN A 38 0.16 4.78 -4.85
CA ASN A 38 1.14 5.84 -4.64
C ASN A 38 2.52 5.52 -5.26
N TYR A 39 2.91 4.26 -5.40
CA TYR A 39 4.16 3.88 -6.07
C TYR A 39 4.13 4.18 -7.57
N LEU A 40 2.97 3.98 -8.22
CA LEU A 40 2.78 4.39 -9.61
C LEU A 40 2.90 5.91 -9.76
N ASN A 41 2.31 6.65 -8.82
CA ASN A 41 2.40 8.11 -8.79
C ASN A 41 3.84 8.58 -8.56
N LEU A 42 4.56 7.99 -7.60
CA LEU A 42 5.98 8.29 -7.35
C LEU A 42 6.84 8.00 -8.58
N TYR A 43 6.59 6.89 -9.27
CA TYR A 43 7.27 6.59 -10.52
C TYR A 43 6.97 7.66 -11.58
N ASN A 44 5.70 7.93 -11.86
CA ASN A 44 5.28 8.78 -12.94
C ASN A 44 5.66 10.27 -12.76
N PHE A 45 5.55 10.79 -11.54
CA PHE A 45 5.77 12.21 -11.23
C PHE A 45 7.15 12.51 -10.63
N GLY A 46 7.78 11.50 -10.02
CA GLY A 46 9.13 11.63 -9.46
C GLY A 46 10.19 11.10 -10.40
N PHE A 47 10.20 9.77 -10.57
CA PHE A 47 11.32 9.09 -11.23
C PHE A 47 11.30 9.21 -12.76
N ALA A 48 10.15 8.93 -13.40
CA ALA A 48 10.05 8.93 -14.86
C ALA A 48 10.31 10.32 -15.43
N GLN A 49 9.75 11.35 -14.80
CA GLN A 49 9.93 12.74 -15.24
C GLN A 49 11.38 13.20 -15.10
N SER A 50 12.05 12.88 -14.00
CA SER A 50 13.46 13.28 -13.75
C SER A 50 14.46 12.57 -14.65
N ARG A 51 14.08 11.43 -15.24
CA ARG A 51 14.94 10.60 -16.11
C ARG A 51 14.49 10.55 -17.56
N ASN A 52 13.52 11.36 -17.93
CA ASN A 52 12.93 11.39 -19.27
C ASN A 52 12.43 10.01 -19.75
N LEU A 53 11.87 9.23 -18.81
CA LEU A 53 11.30 7.91 -19.06
C LEU A 53 9.78 8.03 -19.34
N PRO A 54 9.20 7.09 -20.09
CA PRO A 54 7.78 7.09 -20.34
C PRO A 54 6.99 6.88 -19.04
N LYS A 55 5.87 7.61 -18.89
CA LYS A 55 4.92 7.37 -17.83
C LYS A 55 4.20 6.04 -18.06
N ILE A 56 3.94 5.33 -16.98
CA ILE A 56 3.21 4.06 -17.01
C ILE A 56 1.76 4.35 -16.65
N SER A 57 0.82 3.91 -17.50
CA SER A 57 -0.61 3.88 -17.16
C SER A 57 -0.99 2.54 -16.52
N GLU A 58 -2.08 2.51 -15.78
CA GLU A 58 -2.58 1.28 -15.16
C GLU A 58 -2.81 0.15 -16.18
N GLY A 59 -3.25 0.50 -17.39
CA GLY A 59 -3.46 -0.48 -18.46
C GLY A 59 -2.18 -1.12 -18.99
N LEU A 60 -1.03 -0.45 -18.85
CA LEU A 60 0.27 -0.94 -19.32
C LEU A 60 1.01 -1.74 -18.25
N VAL A 61 0.61 -1.65 -17.00
CA VAL A 61 1.32 -2.27 -15.88
C VAL A 61 1.34 -3.79 -15.97
N GLY A 62 0.29 -4.41 -16.51
CA GLY A 62 0.26 -5.85 -16.76
C GLY A 62 1.31 -6.35 -17.76
N MET A 63 2.00 -5.45 -18.46
CA MET A 63 3.11 -5.76 -19.37
C MET A 63 4.48 -5.69 -18.67
N VAL A 64 4.52 -5.16 -17.43
CA VAL A 64 5.76 -5.08 -16.66
C VAL A 64 6.02 -6.42 -15.99
N ASN A 65 7.05 -7.11 -16.44
CA ASN A 65 7.52 -8.32 -15.81
C ASN A 65 8.68 -7.99 -14.87
N LEU A 66 8.58 -8.47 -13.64
CA LEU A 66 9.63 -8.35 -12.62
C LEU A 66 10.31 -9.71 -12.46
N ASP A 67 11.62 -9.74 -12.33
CA ASP A 67 12.35 -10.93 -11.93
C ASP A 67 12.46 -10.95 -10.41
N ILE A 68 11.79 -11.91 -9.77
CA ILE A 68 11.74 -12.06 -8.32
C ILE A 68 12.63 -13.25 -7.96
N ARG A 69 13.68 -12.98 -7.21
CA ARG A 69 14.59 -14.01 -6.70
C ARG A 69 14.16 -14.42 -5.31
N LEU A 70 13.77 -15.68 -5.17
CA LEU A 70 13.49 -16.31 -3.88
C LEU A 70 14.76 -17.04 -3.41
N MET A 71 15.11 -16.81 -2.15
CA MET A 71 16.30 -17.44 -1.53
C MET A 71 15.94 -17.96 -0.15
N GLY A 72 16.33 -19.18 0.16
CA GLY A 72 16.15 -19.79 1.47
C GLY A 72 16.49 -21.27 1.45
N ASN A 73 16.78 -21.86 2.58
CA ASN A 73 17.16 -23.27 2.74
C ASN A 73 18.24 -23.74 1.74
N GLY A 74 19.20 -22.86 1.41
CA GLY A 74 20.24 -23.17 0.41
C GLY A 74 19.76 -23.23 -1.04
N GLN A 75 18.52 -22.91 -1.29
CA GLN A 75 17.93 -22.89 -2.62
C GLN A 75 17.75 -21.45 -3.14
N VAL A 76 17.87 -21.31 -4.45
CA VAL A 76 17.61 -20.04 -5.14
C VAL A 76 16.73 -20.33 -6.35
N LYS A 77 15.65 -19.59 -6.50
CA LYS A 77 14.77 -19.66 -7.67
C LYS A 77 14.41 -18.25 -8.14
N VAL A 78 14.41 -18.06 -9.45
CA VAL A 78 13.90 -16.82 -10.07
C VAL A 78 12.55 -17.11 -10.69
N MET A 79 11.55 -16.32 -10.31
CA MET A 79 10.19 -16.37 -10.84
C MET A 79 9.83 -15.04 -11.45
N LYS A 80 8.83 -15.05 -12.34
CA LYS A 80 8.30 -13.81 -12.92
C LYS A 80 7.24 -13.23 -12.01
N GLY A 81 7.37 -11.94 -11.68
CA GLY A 81 6.31 -11.18 -11.03
C GLY A 81 5.51 -10.41 -12.05
N ASN A 82 4.18 -10.49 -11.98
CA ASN A 82 3.28 -9.74 -12.84
C ASN A 82 2.39 -8.84 -11.98
N ILE A 83 2.42 -7.53 -12.22
CA ILE A 83 1.56 -6.59 -11.54
C ILE A 83 0.15 -6.71 -12.12
N VAL A 84 -0.80 -7.18 -11.32
CA VAL A 84 -2.18 -7.45 -11.72
C VAL A 84 -3.16 -6.38 -11.28
N GLY A 85 -2.74 -5.49 -10.38
CA GLY A 85 -3.59 -4.41 -9.88
C GLY A 85 -2.87 -3.42 -8.95
N PHE A 86 -3.63 -2.43 -8.51
CA PHE A 86 -3.20 -1.44 -7.53
C PHE A 86 -4.15 -1.40 -6.35
N SER A 87 -3.59 -1.18 -5.15
CA SER A 87 -4.35 -0.93 -3.93
C SER A 87 -4.31 0.56 -3.59
N ASP A 88 -5.46 1.10 -3.22
CA ASP A 88 -5.60 2.44 -2.65
C ASP A 88 -5.70 2.40 -1.11
N ARG A 89 -5.89 1.20 -0.55
CA ARG A 89 -6.13 1.00 0.88
C ARG A 89 -4.89 0.53 1.63
N LEU A 90 -4.04 -0.24 0.96
CA LEU A 90 -2.88 -0.89 1.58
C LEU A 90 -1.60 -0.31 1.00
N ASN A 91 -0.71 0.13 1.87
CA ASN A 91 0.56 0.78 1.50
C ASN A 91 1.72 -0.21 1.51
N THR A 92 1.46 -1.42 1.02
CA THR A 92 2.45 -2.50 0.93
C THR A 92 2.27 -3.27 -0.36
N ILE A 93 3.32 -3.96 -0.80
CA ILE A 93 3.28 -4.82 -1.98
C ILE A 93 2.66 -6.15 -1.56
N LEU A 94 1.52 -6.47 -2.19
CA LEU A 94 0.76 -7.67 -1.86
C LEU A 94 1.03 -8.79 -2.84
N VAL A 95 1.03 -10.00 -2.30
CA VAL A 95 1.01 -11.28 -3.03
C VAL A 95 -0.06 -12.19 -2.42
N PRO A 96 -0.59 -13.17 -3.16
CA PRO A 96 -1.57 -14.10 -2.61
C PRO A 96 -1.05 -14.88 -1.40
N GLU A 97 -1.91 -15.17 -0.43
CA GLU A 97 -1.57 -16.02 0.73
C GLU A 97 -1.01 -17.37 0.26
N THR A 98 -1.61 -17.96 -0.76
CA THR A 98 -1.15 -19.24 -1.35
C THR A 98 0.30 -19.18 -1.85
N PHE A 99 0.76 -18.04 -2.33
CA PHE A 99 2.16 -17.86 -2.69
C PHE A 99 3.06 -17.79 -1.45
N VAL A 100 2.67 -17.04 -0.42
CA VAL A 100 3.44 -16.90 0.82
C VAL A 100 3.56 -18.26 1.52
N ASP A 101 2.47 -19.00 1.62
CA ASP A 101 2.46 -20.34 2.21
C ASP A 101 3.39 -21.29 1.45
N TRP A 102 3.31 -21.30 0.13
CA TRP A 102 4.19 -22.11 -0.71
C TRP A 102 5.67 -21.69 -0.56
N ALA A 103 5.94 -20.38 -0.62
CA ALA A 103 7.30 -19.87 -0.50
C ALA A 103 7.92 -20.18 0.87
N ASN A 104 7.15 -19.99 1.94
CA ASN A 104 7.60 -20.31 3.30
C ASN A 104 7.84 -21.82 3.51
N LYS A 105 7.02 -22.65 2.88
CA LYS A 105 7.21 -24.11 2.93
C LYS A 105 8.49 -24.57 2.22
N VAL A 106 8.84 -23.92 1.11
CA VAL A 106 9.99 -24.34 0.27
C VAL A 106 11.28 -23.64 0.73
N TYR A 107 11.22 -22.34 1.01
CA TYR A 107 12.38 -21.48 1.26
C TYR A 107 12.48 -21.02 2.72
N GLY A 108 11.40 -21.12 3.50
CA GLY A 108 11.38 -20.67 4.89
C GLY A 108 12.23 -21.54 5.80
N THR A 109 12.74 -20.94 6.87
CA THR A 109 13.54 -21.63 7.90
C THR A 109 12.70 -22.41 8.92
N GLY A 110 11.36 -22.46 8.72
CA GLY A 110 10.43 -23.10 9.66
C GLY A 110 10.14 -22.28 10.93
N GLN A 111 10.75 -21.12 11.10
CA GLN A 111 10.42 -20.22 12.21
C GLN A 111 9.08 -19.53 11.92
N GLN A 112 8.12 -19.72 12.80
CA GLN A 112 6.90 -18.90 12.79
C GLN A 112 7.28 -17.50 13.25
N THR A 113 7.16 -16.54 12.34
CA THR A 113 7.32 -15.12 12.67
C THR A 113 5.97 -14.60 13.16
N GLU A 114 5.95 -13.94 14.29
CA GLU A 114 4.73 -13.27 14.77
C GLU A 114 4.30 -12.19 13.77
N PRO A 115 2.98 -12.01 13.57
CA PRO A 115 2.49 -11.00 12.65
C PRO A 115 2.92 -9.61 13.12
N SER A 116 3.62 -8.88 12.27
CA SER A 116 4.08 -7.51 12.55
C SER A 116 3.00 -6.46 12.32
N ARG A 117 1.93 -6.82 11.63
CA ARG A 117 0.80 -5.94 11.31
C ARG A 117 -0.54 -6.60 11.58
N LEU A 118 -1.49 -5.78 12.01
CA LEU A 118 -2.87 -6.17 12.21
C LEU A 118 -3.79 -5.25 11.39
N ILE A 119 -4.64 -5.83 10.57
CA ILE A 119 -5.69 -5.08 9.88
C ILE A 119 -6.94 -5.10 10.75
N VAL A 120 -7.36 -3.93 11.20
CA VAL A 120 -8.58 -3.77 11.99
C VAL A 120 -9.64 -3.12 11.10
N GLU A 121 -10.70 -3.87 10.82
CA GLU A 121 -11.86 -3.32 10.13
C GLU A 121 -12.80 -2.66 11.14
N VAL A 122 -13.11 -1.39 10.91
CA VAL A 122 -13.94 -0.60 11.80
C VAL A 122 -15.12 -0.01 11.02
N HIS A 123 -16.28 0.07 11.67
CA HIS A 123 -17.51 0.58 11.07
C HIS A 123 -17.42 2.09 10.74
N ASN A 124 -16.74 2.85 11.61
CA ASN A 124 -16.48 4.27 11.41
C ASN A 124 -15.00 4.58 11.63
N PRO A 125 -14.21 4.69 10.56
CA PRO A 125 -12.78 5.01 10.66
C PRO A 125 -12.46 6.38 11.26
N ALA A 126 -13.44 7.30 11.29
CA ALA A 126 -13.28 8.64 11.86
C ALA A 126 -13.63 8.71 13.36
N ASP A 127 -13.92 7.58 14.01
CA ASP A 127 -14.22 7.54 15.44
C ASP A 127 -12.94 7.77 16.26
N GLU A 128 -12.85 8.93 16.90
CA GLU A 128 -11.71 9.31 17.73
C GLU A 128 -11.44 8.36 18.90
N ARG A 129 -12.44 7.60 19.34
CA ARG A 129 -12.30 6.61 20.42
C ARG A 129 -11.37 5.49 19.99
N ILE A 130 -11.42 5.09 18.70
CA ILE A 130 -10.55 4.04 18.14
C ILE A 130 -9.11 4.54 18.12
N ALA A 131 -8.88 5.75 17.60
CA ALA A 131 -7.56 6.36 17.56
C ALA A 131 -6.95 6.50 18.96
N ARG A 132 -7.75 6.92 19.93
CA ARG A 132 -7.35 7.01 21.34
C ARG A 132 -6.97 5.66 21.92
N PHE A 133 -7.81 4.64 21.73
CA PHE A 133 -7.56 3.28 22.20
C PHE A 133 -6.26 2.71 21.63
N LEU A 134 -6.04 2.86 20.30
CA LEU A 134 -4.83 2.36 19.65
C LEU A 134 -3.59 3.05 20.20
N LYS A 135 -3.67 4.37 20.39
CA LYS A 135 -2.57 5.17 20.99
C LYS A 135 -2.29 4.77 22.44
N GLU A 136 -3.32 4.55 23.26
CA GLU A 136 -3.16 4.12 24.66
C GLU A 136 -2.53 2.73 24.75
N LYS A 137 -2.76 1.86 23.75
CA LYS A 137 -2.16 0.53 23.65
C LYS A 137 -0.77 0.55 23.00
N GLY A 138 -0.28 1.71 22.54
CA GLY A 138 1.02 1.83 21.90
C GLY A 138 1.07 1.27 20.48
N TYR A 139 -0.09 1.09 19.82
CA TYR A 139 -0.13 0.68 18.43
C TYR A 139 0.10 1.87 17.51
N GLU A 140 1.00 1.70 16.55
CA GLU A 140 1.17 2.64 15.46
C GLU A 140 0.09 2.38 14.40
N THR A 141 -0.59 3.43 14.00
CA THR A 141 -1.59 3.34 12.93
C THR A 141 -0.98 3.86 11.62
N GLU A 142 -0.97 3.03 10.60
CA GLU A 142 -0.68 3.47 9.24
C GLU A 142 -1.88 4.30 8.76
N GLY A 143 -1.80 5.61 8.84
CA GLY A 143 -2.97 6.35 8.45
C GLY A 143 -2.79 7.79 8.11
N ASP A 144 -2.97 8.08 6.82
CA ASP A 144 -3.41 9.39 6.33
C ASP A 144 -4.66 9.94 7.04
N LYS A 145 -5.37 9.10 7.81
CA LYS A 145 -6.61 9.47 8.50
C LYS A 145 -6.37 10.21 9.81
N ALA A 146 -5.24 10.01 10.47
CA ALA A 146 -4.84 10.85 11.60
C ALA A 146 -4.48 12.27 11.12
N ASP A 147 -3.97 12.41 9.89
CA ASP A 147 -3.69 13.70 9.29
C ASP A 147 -4.93 14.36 8.67
N ALA A 148 -5.96 13.60 8.30
CA ALA A 148 -7.23 14.17 7.83
C ALA A 148 -7.88 15.08 8.88
N GLY A 149 -7.78 14.73 10.17
CA GLY A 149 -8.23 15.59 11.26
C GLY A 149 -7.44 16.89 11.37
N LYS A 150 -6.12 16.82 11.23
CA LYS A 150 -5.24 18.01 11.23
C LYS A 150 -5.49 18.88 10.00
N THR A 151 -5.65 18.27 8.83
CA THR A 151 -5.97 18.98 7.58
C THR A 151 -7.32 19.65 7.66
N ALA A 152 -8.35 19.00 8.19
CA ALA A 152 -9.67 19.59 8.40
C ALA A 152 -9.65 20.75 9.39
N TRP A 153 -8.88 20.64 10.49
CA TRP A 153 -8.67 21.72 11.44
C TRP A 153 -7.94 22.90 10.79
N PHE A 154 -6.89 22.65 10.02
CA PHE A 154 -6.13 23.67 9.30
C PHE A 154 -6.99 24.41 8.27
N LEU A 155 -7.83 23.68 7.51
CA LEU A 155 -8.79 24.29 6.59
C LEU A 155 -9.82 25.15 7.30
N LYS A 156 -10.37 24.71 8.44
CA LYS A 156 -11.27 25.51 9.26
C LYS A 156 -10.61 26.79 9.76
N LEU A 157 -9.34 26.74 10.14
CA LEU A 157 -8.57 27.90 10.58
C LEU A 157 -8.37 28.90 9.43
N ILE A 158 -8.01 28.44 8.23
CA ILE A 158 -7.88 29.30 7.04
C ILE A 158 -9.21 29.97 6.70
N VAL A 159 -10.31 29.19 6.64
CA VAL A 159 -11.65 29.74 6.39
C VAL A 159 -12.03 30.77 7.44
N GLY A 160 -11.74 30.54 8.71
CA GLY A 160 -11.98 31.48 9.80
C GLY A 160 -11.22 32.82 9.61
N ILE A 161 -9.94 32.74 9.21
CA ILE A 161 -9.14 33.92 8.91
C ILE A 161 -9.72 34.70 7.71
N VAL A 162 -10.05 34.01 6.62
CA VAL A 162 -10.61 34.66 5.42
C VAL A 162 -11.96 35.33 5.74
N MET A 163 -12.83 34.65 6.50
CA MET A 163 -14.10 35.21 6.94
C MET A 163 -13.90 36.47 7.81
N SER A 164 -12.96 36.42 8.76
CA SER A 164 -12.71 37.58 9.63
C SER A 164 -12.19 38.79 8.86
N VAL A 165 -11.30 38.60 7.90
CA VAL A 165 -10.79 39.64 7.01
C VAL A 165 -11.93 40.23 6.15
N GLY A 166 -12.76 39.36 5.57
CA GLY A 166 -13.92 39.78 4.78
C GLY A 166 -14.92 40.62 5.59
N LEU A 167 -15.14 40.26 6.85
CA LEU A 167 -16.01 40.98 7.76
C LEU A 167 -15.45 42.37 8.13
N ILE A 168 -14.16 42.46 8.35
CA ILE A 168 -13.48 43.75 8.61
C ILE A 168 -13.59 44.67 7.43
N ILE A 169 -13.34 44.17 6.20
CA ILE A 169 -13.47 44.95 4.96
C ILE A 169 -14.91 45.45 4.78
N SER A 170 -15.89 44.56 5.03
CA SER A 170 -17.31 44.91 4.93
C SER A 170 -17.78 45.99 5.90
N ILE A 171 -17.18 46.08 7.07
CA ILE A 171 -17.48 47.11 8.10
C ILE A 171 -16.83 48.47 7.74
N LEU A 172 -15.67 48.40 7.09
CA LEU A 172 -14.87 49.60 6.76
C LEU A 172 -15.31 50.24 5.40
N SER A 173 -16.10 49.53 4.60
CA SER A 173 -16.63 49.99 3.32
C SER A 173 -17.99 50.63 3.49
#